data_c931bc74db146bf629df6560cdb29bfc
#
_entry.id   c931bc74db146bf629df6560cdb29bfc
#
_cell.length_a   1.000
_cell.length_b   1.000
_cell.length_c   1.000
_cell.angle_alpha   90.00
_cell.angle_beta   90.00
_cell.angle_gamma   90.00
#
_symmetry.space_group_name_H-M   'P 1'
#
loop_
_entity.id
_entity.type
_entity.pdbx_description
1 polymer ?
#
loop_
_entity_poly.entity_id
_entity_poly.type
_entity_poly.pdbx_seq_one_letter_code
_entity_poly.pdbx_strand_id
1 'polypeptide(L)'
;MSALSLPFPLPSLLRLPSLVRLPGAPPGAHAPGALLRAAALELSVLVAHLALYPTGWADERPADGVETDGSPSPASRLPLAPLPPVVLLHGFADNRSVFVLLRRALLRDADGTARRRTVVSLNYSPLTCDIRAAAELLGRHVEEVRRRTGADRVDVVGHSLGGLIARYHVQRLGGDAVVRTLVTLGTPHSGTRVARPADVHPIVRQLRPGSPVIEELGRPAPGCRTRFVAVRSDLDQIMVPTSTARLDHPDLRVENVLVTGIGHLALPVHPTVTSLVREALSGPAAGQGSGTRAYEAPGAPETTAGTVA
;
A
#
# COMPACT_ATOMS: atom_id res chain seq x y z
N MET A 1 -26.10 22.43 -22.99
CA MET A 1 -24.85 22.90 -23.62
C MET A 1 -23.81 21.83 -23.44
N SER A 2 -23.23 21.41 -24.49
CA SER A 2 -22.56 20.19 -24.92
C SER A 2 -21.55 19.57 -23.97
N ALA A 3 -21.74 18.26 -23.71
CA ALA A 3 -20.76 17.36 -23.13
C ALA A 3 -19.62 17.12 -24.15
N LEU A 4 -18.38 17.43 -23.77
CA LEU A 4 -17.17 17.04 -24.48
C LEU A 4 -16.84 15.58 -24.14
N SER A 5 -17.28 14.68 -25.03
CA SER A 5 -16.83 13.29 -25.09
C SER A 5 -15.43 13.26 -25.72
N LEU A 6 -14.43 12.78 -25.00
CA LEU A 6 -13.11 12.49 -25.55
C LEU A 6 -13.14 11.07 -26.17
N PRO A 7 -12.90 10.95 -27.47
CA PRO A 7 -12.79 9.64 -28.11
C PRO A 7 -11.33 9.23 -28.23
N PHE A 8 -10.85 8.34 -27.35
CA PHE A 8 -9.68 7.51 -27.66
C PHE A 8 -9.91 6.09 -27.16
N PRO A 9 -10.13 5.13 -28.09
CA PRO A 9 -10.00 3.73 -27.76
C PRO A 9 -8.52 3.43 -27.55
N LEU A 10 -8.18 2.80 -26.42
CA LEU A 10 -6.85 2.26 -26.18
C LEU A 10 -6.54 1.21 -27.26
N PRO A 11 -5.39 1.29 -27.92
CA PRO A 11 -5.02 0.30 -28.94
C PRO A 11 -4.80 -1.06 -28.28
N SER A 12 -5.52 -2.06 -28.78
CA SER A 12 -5.34 -3.49 -28.53
C SER A 12 -4.11 -4.02 -29.27
N LEU A 13 -2.93 -3.50 -28.98
CA LEU A 13 -1.66 -3.95 -29.59
C LEU A 13 -0.74 -4.46 -28.50
N LEU A 14 -0.51 -5.76 -28.58
CA LEU A 14 0.67 -6.56 -28.26
C LEU A 14 0.28 -7.89 -27.62
N ARG A 15 -0.37 -8.75 -28.44
CA ARG A 15 -0.21 -10.19 -28.27
C ARG A 15 1.13 -10.56 -28.92
N LEU A 16 2.18 -10.63 -28.12
CA LEU A 16 3.43 -11.27 -28.52
C LEU A 16 3.32 -12.77 -28.27
N PRO A 17 3.86 -13.61 -29.20
CA PRO A 17 3.79 -15.05 -29.04
C PRO A 17 4.60 -15.51 -27.82
N SER A 18 4.11 -16.58 -27.21
CA SER A 18 4.74 -17.30 -26.10
C SER A 18 6.15 -17.75 -26.48
N LEU A 19 7.17 -17.13 -25.85
CA LEU A 19 8.55 -17.56 -25.97
C LEU A 19 8.79 -18.79 -25.08
N VAL A 20 9.35 -19.81 -25.73
CA VAL A 20 9.76 -21.13 -25.23
C VAL A 20 10.55 -21.01 -23.92
N ARG A 21 10.12 -21.72 -22.88
CA ARG A 21 10.81 -21.86 -21.61
C ARG A 21 12.03 -22.75 -21.78
N LEU A 22 13.23 -22.24 -21.51
CA LEU A 22 14.44 -23.05 -21.35
C LEU A 22 14.36 -23.79 -20.00
N PRO A 23 14.56 -25.10 -19.94
CA PRO A 23 14.58 -25.87 -18.72
C PRO A 23 15.86 -25.55 -17.92
N GLY A 24 15.73 -25.18 -16.63
CA GLY A 24 16.85 -25.10 -15.72
C GLY A 24 17.17 -23.73 -15.12
N ALA A 25 16.26 -22.76 -15.17
CA ALA A 25 16.48 -21.50 -14.47
C ALA A 25 16.34 -21.67 -12.93
N PRO A 26 17.26 -21.10 -12.12
CA PRO A 26 17.15 -21.15 -10.66
C PRO A 26 15.88 -20.45 -10.18
N PRO A 27 15.32 -20.83 -9.00
CA PRO A 27 14.15 -20.17 -8.45
C PRO A 27 14.45 -18.69 -8.23
N GLY A 28 13.67 -17.80 -8.90
CA GLY A 28 13.89 -16.34 -8.90
C GLY A 28 14.35 -15.76 -10.24
N ALA A 29 14.66 -16.58 -11.26
CA ALA A 29 14.97 -16.09 -12.59
C ALA A 29 13.68 -15.74 -13.36
N HIS A 30 13.39 -14.46 -13.47
CA HIS A 30 12.29 -13.97 -14.32
C HIS A 30 12.66 -14.06 -15.80
N ALA A 31 11.70 -14.45 -16.64
CA ALA A 31 11.89 -14.41 -18.09
C ALA A 31 12.20 -12.96 -18.53
N PRO A 32 13.13 -12.75 -19.49
CA PRO A 32 13.50 -11.40 -19.95
C PRO A 32 12.30 -10.52 -20.30
N GLY A 33 11.25 -11.09 -20.89
CA GLY A 33 10.00 -10.38 -21.18
C GLY A 33 9.23 -9.92 -19.95
N ALA A 34 9.30 -10.63 -18.83
CA ALA A 34 8.68 -10.19 -17.57
C ALA A 34 9.41 -8.99 -16.97
N LEU A 35 10.74 -9.00 -17.00
CA LEU A 35 11.57 -7.88 -16.56
C LEU A 35 11.33 -6.63 -17.40
N LEU A 36 11.25 -6.77 -18.73
CA LEU A 36 10.93 -5.65 -19.62
C LEU A 36 9.54 -5.07 -19.37
N ARG A 37 8.54 -5.92 -19.13
CA ARG A 37 7.18 -5.44 -18.78
C ARG A 37 7.17 -4.71 -17.45
N ALA A 38 7.82 -5.24 -16.44
CA ALA A 38 7.93 -4.59 -15.14
C ALA A 38 8.65 -3.24 -15.27
N ALA A 39 9.76 -3.16 -15.99
CA ALA A 39 10.49 -1.92 -16.23
C ALA A 39 9.64 -0.90 -17.00
N ALA A 40 8.91 -1.33 -18.03
CA ALA A 40 8.00 -0.46 -18.78
C ALA A 40 6.85 0.06 -17.91
N LEU A 41 6.30 -0.76 -17.03
CA LEU A 41 5.28 -0.36 -16.06
C LEU A 41 5.84 0.66 -15.06
N GLU A 42 7.00 0.39 -14.48
CA GLU A 42 7.68 1.31 -13.54
C GLU A 42 7.94 2.67 -14.19
N LEU A 43 8.45 2.68 -15.43
CA LEU A 43 8.67 3.93 -16.17
C LEU A 43 7.36 4.67 -16.44
N SER A 44 6.30 3.96 -16.83
CA SER A 44 4.98 4.55 -17.08
C SER A 44 4.38 5.14 -15.79
N VAL A 45 4.53 4.44 -14.67
CA VAL A 45 4.10 4.91 -13.35
C VAL A 45 4.92 6.13 -12.93
N LEU A 46 6.24 6.12 -13.15
CA LEU A 46 7.09 7.27 -12.84
C LEU A 46 6.68 8.51 -13.64
N VAL A 47 6.43 8.37 -14.94
CA VAL A 47 5.96 9.48 -15.79
C VAL A 47 4.60 10.01 -15.32
N ALA A 48 3.66 9.11 -15.04
CA ALA A 48 2.35 9.50 -14.49
C ALA A 48 2.49 10.19 -13.12
N HIS A 49 3.39 9.72 -12.29
CA HIS A 49 3.70 10.29 -10.98
C HIS A 49 4.23 11.73 -11.12
N LEU A 50 5.22 11.95 -11.98
CA LEU A 50 5.75 13.28 -12.24
C LEU A 50 4.67 14.23 -12.79
N ALA A 51 3.80 13.74 -13.67
CA ALA A 51 2.70 14.53 -14.23
C ALA A 51 1.62 14.88 -13.17
N LEU A 52 1.35 13.98 -12.24
CA LEU A 52 0.36 14.19 -11.18
C LEU A 52 0.95 14.85 -9.92
N TYR A 53 2.27 14.94 -9.80
CA TYR A 53 2.96 15.45 -8.61
C TYR A 53 2.45 16.83 -8.13
N PRO A 54 2.21 17.82 -9.03
CA PRO A 54 1.68 19.11 -8.60
C PRO A 54 0.29 19.03 -7.95
N THR A 55 -0.53 18.02 -8.30
CA THR A 55 -1.87 17.86 -7.73
C THR A 55 -1.84 17.44 -6.25
N GLY A 56 -0.71 16.87 -5.81
CA GLY A 56 -0.50 16.48 -4.42
C GLY A 56 -0.20 17.65 -3.48
N TRP A 57 0.07 18.85 -3.98
CA TRP A 57 0.35 20.05 -3.16
C TRP A 57 -0.90 20.80 -2.74
N ALA A 58 -1.99 20.69 -3.51
CA ALA A 58 -3.24 21.33 -3.13
C ALA A 58 -3.79 20.71 -1.85
N ASP A 59 -4.40 21.48 -0.95
CA ASP A 59 -5.06 20.93 0.23
C ASP A 59 -6.12 19.90 -0.17
N GLU A 60 -6.22 18.81 0.58
CA GLU A 60 -7.29 17.86 0.40
C GLU A 60 -8.58 18.61 0.73
N ARG A 61 -9.40 18.90 -0.28
CA ARG A 61 -10.76 19.33 0.00
C ARG A 61 -11.40 18.19 0.78
N PRO A 62 -11.93 18.45 1.99
CA PRO A 62 -12.74 17.47 2.66
C PRO A 62 -13.77 16.99 1.61
N ALA A 63 -13.98 15.69 1.49
CA ALA A 63 -15.15 15.21 0.79
C ALA A 63 -16.36 15.59 1.66
N ASP A 64 -16.63 16.88 1.72
CA ASP A 64 -17.77 17.44 2.37
C ASP A 64 -18.98 17.04 1.56
N GLY A 65 -19.83 16.30 2.22
CA GLY A 65 -21.21 16.18 1.77
C GLY A 65 -21.40 15.13 0.68
N VAL A 66 -21.67 13.93 1.09
CA VAL A 66 -23.02 13.49 0.72
C VAL A 66 -23.95 14.55 1.32
N GLU A 67 -24.25 15.61 0.56
CA GLU A 67 -25.50 16.34 0.75
C GLU A 67 -26.56 15.28 0.74
N THR A 68 -27.15 15.03 1.88
CA THR A 68 -28.41 14.34 1.99
C THR A 68 -29.42 15.30 1.37
N ASP A 69 -29.53 15.22 0.03
CA ASP A 69 -30.74 15.70 -0.62
C ASP A 69 -31.90 14.92 0.03
N GLY A 70 -32.72 15.67 0.75
CA GLY A 70 -33.70 15.15 1.67
C GLY A 70 -34.90 14.52 0.97
N SER A 71 -34.68 13.47 0.18
CA SER A 71 -35.70 12.58 -0.32
C SER A 71 -35.51 11.19 0.26
N PRO A 72 -36.34 10.74 1.20
CA PRO A 72 -36.35 9.36 1.63
C PRO A 72 -36.94 8.50 0.50
N SER A 73 -36.07 7.84 -0.27
CA SER A 73 -36.51 6.72 -1.08
C SER A 73 -36.79 5.54 -0.16
N PRO A 74 -37.99 4.99 -0.13
CA PRO A 74 -38.37 3.90 0.74
C PRO A 74 -37.94 2.56 0.12
N ALA A 75 -36.67 2.22 0.18
CA ALA A 75 -36.22 0.88 -0.08
C ALA A 75 -35.33 0.44 1.08
N SER A 76 -35.95 -0.25 1.99
CA SER A 76 -35.44 -1.15 3.03
C SER A 76 -34.04 -1.66 2.78
N ARG A 77 -33.00 -0.90 3.15
CA ARG A 77 -31.68 -1.43 3.48
C ARG A 77 -31.37 -1.02 4.91
N LEU A 78 -31.21 -2.00 5.78
CA LEU A 78 -30.64 -1.80 7.10
C LEU A 78 -29.39 -0.88 6.96
N PRO A 79 -29.25 0.15 7.79
CA PRO A 79 -28.09 1.03 7.72
C PRO A 79 -26.84 0.19 7.98
N LEU A 80 -26.11 -0.14 6.91
CA LEU A 80 -24.79 -0.75 7.04
C LEU A 80 -23.91 0.18 7.88
N ALA A 81 -23.32 -0.34 8.94
CA ALA A 81 -22.40 0.41 9.77
C ALA A 81 -21.30 1.04 8.89
N PRO A 82 -20.92 2.29 9.14
CA PRO A 82 -19.88 2.95 8.38
C PRO A 82 -18.58 2.16 8.49
N LEU A 83 -17.87 1.98 7.36
CA LEU A 83 -16.58 1.31 7.34
C LEU A 83 -15.52 2.17 8.07
N PRO A 84 -14.53 1.56 8.72
CA PRO A 84 -13.44 2.30 9.33
C PRO A 84 -12.77 3.26 8.34
N PRO A 85 -12.45 4.50 8.75
CA PRO A 85 -11.70 5.44 7.92
C PRO A 85 -10.35 4.87 7.53
N VAL A 86 -9.82 5.27 6.38
CA VAL A 86 -8.49 4.86 5.91
C VAL A 86 -7.58 6.07 5.80
N VAL A 87 -6.39 5.96 6.40
CA VAL A 87 -5.30 6.94 6.27
C VAL A 87 -4.23 6.37 5.35
N LEU A 88 -3.86 7.12 4.32
CA LEU A 88 -2.86 6.75 3.33
C LEU A 88 -1.57 7.54 3.56
N LEU A 89 -0.40 6.85 3.58
CA LEU A 89 0.93 7.44 3.73
C LEU A 89 1.82 7.09 2.55
N HIS A 90 2.31 8.12 1.85
CA HIS A 90 3.18 7.97 0.69
C HIS A 90 4.64 7.60 1.03
N GLY A 91 5.46 7.32 0.01
CA GLY A 91 6.88 7.00 0.11
C GLY A 91 7.79 8.23 0.21
N PHE A 92 9.12 7.99 0.12
CA PHE A 92 10.14 9.02 0.32
C PHE A 92 10.10 10.13 -0.72
N ALA A 93 10.00 9.80 -2.01
CA ALA A 93 10.02 10.76 -3.11
C ALA A 93 8.61 11.11 -3.62
N ASP A 94 7.58 10.72 -2.87
CA ASP A 94 6.19 10.79 -3.29
C ASP A 94 5.44 11.91 -2.57
N ASN A 95 4.19 12.07 -2.99
CA ASN A 95 3.17 12.78 -2.25
C ASN A 95 1.83 12.01 -2.39
N ARG A 96 0.74 12.55 -1.88
CA ARG A 96 -0.56 11.89 -1.89
C ARG A 96 -1.09 11.52 -3.29
N SER A 97 -0.55 12.11 -4.37
CA SER A 97 -1.00 11.81 -5.74
C SER A 97 -0.77 10.35 -6.15
N VAL A 98 0.20 9.67 -5.54
CA VAL A 98 0.46 8.23 -5.77
C VAL A 98 -0.76 7.36 -5.47
N PHE A 99 -1.63 7.80 -4.58
CA PHE A 99 -2.79 7.04 -4.14
C PHE A 99 -4.10 7.35 -4.88
N VAL A 100 -4.09 8.16 -5.96
CA VAL A 100 -5.32 8.57 -6.65
C VAL A 100 -6.17 7.35 -7.07
N LEU A 101 -5.53 6.31 -7.64
CA LEU A 101 -6.24 5.10 -8.07
C LEU A 101 -6.69 4.25 -6.88
N LEU A 102 -5.83 4.03 -5.90
CA LEU A 102 -6.18 3.28 -4.70
C LEU A 102 -7.31 3.98 -3.92
N ARG A 103 -7.21 5.29 -3.73
CA ARG A 103 -8.27 6.09 -3.08
C ARG A 103 -9.60 5.94 -3.80
N ARG A 104 -9.60 6.07 -5.13
CA ARG A 104 -10.82 5.88 -5.93
C ARG A 104 -11.41 4.48 -5.76
N ALA A 105 -10.58 3.44 -5.73
CA ALA A 105 -11.01 2.07 -5.53
C ALA A 105 -11.55 1.81 -4.12
N LEU A 106 -11.01 2.46 -3.08
CA LEU A 106 -11.47 2.34 -1.71
C LEU A 106 -12.80 3.07 -1.44
N LEU A 107 -13.10 4.08 -2.23
CA LEU A 107 -14.36 4.85 -2.15
C LEU A 107 -15.53 4.19 -2.88
N ARG A 108 -15.30 3.11 -3.62
CA ARG A 108 -16.30 2.42 -4.42
C ARG A 108 -16.39 0.93 -4.08
N ASP A 109 -17.58 0.37 -4.19
CA ASP A 109 -17.79 -1.07 -4.17
C ASP A 109 -17.39 -1.73 -5.51
N ALA A 110 -17.47 -3.06 -5.58
CA ALA A 110 -17.14 -3.80 -6.78
C ALA A 110 -18.07 -3.49 -7.96
N ASP A 111 -19.32 -3.11 -7.68
CA ASP A 111 -20.33 -2.69 -8.65
C ASP A 111 -20.21 -1.20 -9.04
N GLY A 112 -19.21 -0.47 -8.50
CA GLY A 112 -18.97 0.94 -8.77
C GLY A 112 -19.79 1.90 -7.91
N THR A 113 -20.66 1.42 -7.03
CA THR A 113 -21.41 2.27 -6.08
C THR A 113 -20.50 2.92 -5.05
N ALA A 114 -20.91 4.07 -4.50
CA ALA A 114 -20.13 4.78 -3.50
C ALA A 114 -20.16 4.05 -2.15
N ARG A 115 -18.98 3.75 -1.60
CA ARG A 115 -18.85 3.21 -0.24
C ARG A 115 -18.95 4.32 0.80
N ARG A 116 -19.63 4.03 1.89
CA ARG A 116 -19.62 4.89 3.09
C ARG A 116 -18.31 4.72 3.87
N ARG A 117 -17.22 5.17 3.29
CA ARG A 117 -15.88 5.13 3.89
C ARG A 117 -15.17 6.47 3.69
N THR A 118 -14.58 6.99 4.73
CA THR A 118 -13.68 8.15 4.64
C THR A 118 -12.29 7.66 4.27
N VAL A 119 -11.68 8.25 3.25
CA VAL A 119 -10.28 7.99 2.85
C VAL A 119 -9.54 9.31 2.79
N VAL A 120 -8.52 9.46 3.62
CA VAL A 120 -7.68 10.66 3.70
C VAL A 120 -6.22 10.31 3.46
N SER A 121 -5.47 11.24 2.92
CA SER A 121 -4.04 11.06 2.68
C SER A 121 -3.26 12.07 3.50
N LEU A 122 -2.28 11.60 4.27
CA LEU A 122 -1.37 12.46 5.00
C LEU A 122 -0.21 12.85 4.10
N ASN A 123 -0.06 14.16 3.85
CA ASN A 123 1.18 14.71 3.32
C ASN A 123 2.13 15.03 4.46
N TYR A 124 3.34 14.55 4.35
CA TYR A 124 4.47 14.91 5.21
C TYR A 124 5.69 15.18 4.35
N SER A 125 6.61 16.00 4.85
CA SER A 125 7.84 16.28 4.11
C SER A 125 8.92 15.26 4.53
N PRO A 126 9.27 14.28 3.68
CA PRO A 126 10.36 13.38 3.99
C PRO A 126 11.72 14.05 4.01
N LEU A 127 11.81 15.30 3.51
CA LEU A 127 13.04 16.08 3.49
C LEU A 127 13.31 16.80 4.82
N THR A 128 12.30 17.04 5.63
CA THR A 128 12.41 17.83 6.87
C THR A 128 12.05 17.04 8.13
N CYS A 129 11.39 15.89 8.00
CA CYS A 129 11.02 15.03 9.13
C CYS A 129 11.92 13.80 9.22
N ASP A 130 12.15 13.31 10.44
CA ASP A 130 12.59 11.95 10.66
C ASP A 130 11.38 11.00 10.81
N ILE A 131 11.63 9.68 10.87
CA ILE A 131 10.56 8.67 10.95
C ILE A 131 9.75 8.84 12.25
N ARG A 132 10.38 9.20 13.36
CA ARG A 132 9.71 9.37 14.67
C ARG A 132 8.80 10.58 14.65
N ALA A 133 9.31 11.72 14.19
CA ALA A 133 8.54 12.95 14.05
C ALA A 133 7.36 12.78 13.08
N ALA A 134 7.57 12.07 11.97
CA ALA A 134 6.51 11.75 11.02
C ALA A 134 5.46 10.79 11.62
N ALA A 135 5.87 9.85 12.48
CA ALA A 135 4.95 8.95 13.19
C ALA A 135 4.11 9.68 14.26
N GLU A 136 4.67 10.68 14.93
CA GLU A 136 3.92 11.58 15.81
C GLU A 136 2.91 12.43 15.04
N LEU A 137 3.30 12.95 13.86
CA LEU A 137 2.39 13.67 12.98
C LEU A 137 1.24 12.78 12.53
N LEU A 138 1.53 11.52 12.16
CA LEU A 138 0.50 10.53 11.85
C LEU A 138 -0.45 10.33 13.03
N GLY A 139 0.06 10.21 14.26
CA GLY A 139 -0.77 10.06 15.45
C GLY A 139 -1.77 11.20 15.62
N ARG A 140 -1.32 12.45 15.50
CA ARG A 140 -2.21 13.62 15.54
C ARG A 140 -3.26 13.59 14.42
N HIS A 141 -2.86 13.18 13.22
CA HIS A 141 -3.77 13.08 12.08
C HIS A 141 -4.81 11.97 12.25
N VAL A 142 -4.41 10.82 12.79
CA VAL A 142 -5.32 9.71 13.12
C VAL A 142 -6.38 10.16 14.14
N GLU A 143 -5.97 10.87 15.20
CA GLU A 143 -6.91 11.39 16.20
C GLU A 143 -7.88 12.41 15.60
N GLU A 144 -7.42 13.27 14.71
CA GLU A 144 -8.28 14.21 13.99
C GLU A 144 -9.30 13.49 13.11
N VAL A 145 -8.88 12.45 12.37
CA VAL A 145 -9.79 11.64 11.56
C VAL A 145 -10.82 10.94 12.43
N ARG A 146 -10.43 10.35 13.55
CA ARG A 146 -11.34 9.71 14.50
C ARG A 146 -12.36 10.71 15.06
N ARG A 147 -11.91 11.87 15.51
CA ARG A 147 -12.78 12.93 16.04
C ARG A 147 -13.82 13.40 15.00
N ARG A 148 -13.41 13.57 13.73
CA ARG A 148 -14.29 14.02 12.64
C ARG A 148 -15.29 12.95 12.19
N THR A 149 -14.91 11.69 12.23
CA THR A 149 -15.74 10.58 11.72
C THR A 149 -16.52 9.87 12.81
N GLY A 150 -16.21 10.09 14.08
CA GLY A 150 -16.77 9.35 15.22
C GLY A 150 -16.29 7.89 15.28
N ALA A 151 -15.28 7.52 14.52
CA ALA A 151 -14.79 6.14 14.46
C ALA A 151 -13.87 5.82 15.66
N ASP A 152 -14.07 4.66 16.29
CA ASP A 152 -13.19 4.18 17.38
C ASP A 152 -11.79 3.83 16.88
N ARG A 153 -11.69 3.30 15.67
CA ARG A 153 -10.41 2.87 15.07
C ARG A 153 -10.37 3.22 13.58
N VAL A 154 -9.15 3.39 13.07
CA VAL A 154 -8.86 3.62 11.64
C VAL A 154 -8.09 2.46 11.05
N ASP A 155 -8.07 2.38 9.74
CA ASP A 155 -7.13 1.57 8.98
C ASP A 155 -6.03 2.47 8.40
N VAL A 156 -4.84 1.93 8.22
CA VAL A 156 -3.71 2.66 7.64
C VAL A 156 -3.12 1.87 6.48
N VAL A 157 -2.82 2.55 5.38
CA VAL A 157 -2.08 1.97 4.25
C VAL A 157 -0.84 2.82 4.01
N GLY A 158 0.34 2.22 4.13
CA GLY A 158 1.62 2.91 3.94
C GLY A 158 2.43 2.31 2.79
N HIS A 159 2.89 3.16 1.86
CA HIS A 159 3.82 2.77 0.81
C HIS A 159 5.25 3.08 1.22
N SER A 160 6.17 2.10 1.06
CA SER A 160 7.60 2.31 1.27
C SER A 160 7.89 2.90 2.66
N LEU A 161 8.52 4.08 2.73
CA LEU A 161 8.76 4.84 3.97
C LEU A 161 7.49 5.07 4.79
N GLY A 162 6.36 5.34 4.15
CA GLY A 162 5.08 5.54 4.83
C GLY A 162 4.65 4.34 5.66
N GLY A 163 4.98 3.14 5.23
CA GLY A 163 4.74 1.92 6.00
C GLY A 163 5.62 1.80 7.26
N LEU A 164 6.88 2.26 7.22
CA LEU A 164 7.73 2.33 8.42
C LEU A 164 7.23 3.36 9.43
N ILE A 165 6.82 4.53 8.96
CA ILE A 165 6.22 5.59 9.79
C ILE A 165 4.98 5.05 10.50
N ALA A 166 4.09 4.38 9.77
CA ALA A 166 2.88 3.79 10.33
C ALA A 166 3.19 2.67 11.33
N ARG A 167 4.15 1.80 11.00
CA ARG A 167 4.60 0.75 11.91
C ARG A 167 5.20 1.33 13.18
N TYR A 168 6.00 2.40 13.09
CA TYR A 168 6.58 3.07 14.25
C TYR A 168 5.50 3.65 15.15
N HIS A 169 4.51 4.33 14.57
CA HIS A 169 3.35 4.84 15.31
C HIS A 169 2.63 3.72 16.07
N VAL A 170 2.33 2.61 15.39
CA VAL A 170 1.63 1.47 16.00
C VAL A 170 2.44 0.84 17.13
N GLN A 171 3.72 0.51 16.89
CA GLN A 171 4.52 -0.25 17.85
C GLN A 171 5.13 0.58 18.98
N ARG A 172 5.38 1.88 18.78
CA ARG A 172 6.19 2.71 19.68
C ARG A 172 5.47 3.90 20.25
N LEU A 173 4.38 4.34 19.62
CA LEU A 173 3.63 5.53 20.05
C LEU A 173 2.17 5.23 20.46
N GLY A 174 1.87 3.96 20.77
CA GLY A 174 0.55 3.57 21.24
C GLY A 174 -0.53 3.52 20.16
N GLY A 175 -0.16 3.62 18.89
CA GLY A 175 -1.10 3.60 17.76
C GLY A 175 -1.89 2.30 17.64
N ASP A 176 -1.46 1.20 18.27
CA ASP A 176 -2.18 -0.07 18.29
C ASP A 176 -3.56 0.02 18.96
N ALA A 177 -3.77 1.00 19.83
CA ALA A 177 -5.06 1.27 20.44
C ALA A 177 -6.09 1.77 19.41
N VAL A 178 -5.65 2.50 18.40
CA VAL A 178 -6.51 3.23 17.45
C VAL A 178 -6.39 2.77 16.00
N VAL A 179 -5.33 2.05 15.64
CA VAL A 179 -5.17 1.44 14.31
C VAL A 179 -5.67 -0.01 14.35
N ARG A 180 -6.68 -0.32 13.53
CA ARG A 180 -7.24 -1.67 13.40
C ARG A 180 -6.37 -2.56 12.51
N THR A 181 -6.11 -2.08 11.30
CA THR A 181 -5.32 -2.78 10.28
C THR A 181 -4.27 -1.84 9.70
N LEU A 182 -3.03 -2.30 9.61
CA LEU A 182 -1.95 -1.65 8.90
C LEU A 182 -1.56 -2.49 7.69
N VAL A 183 -1.79 -1.97 6.49
CA VAL A 183 -1.31 -2.55 5.23
C VAL A 183 -0.05 -1.80 4.80
N THR A 184 1.02 -2.53 4.54
CA THR A 184 2.29 -1.96 4.05
C THR A 184 2.59 -2.47 2.65
N LEU A 185 2.98 -1.57 1.76
CA LEU A 185 3.28 -1.85 0.36
C LEU A 185 4.77 -1.57 0.11
N GLY A 186 5.58 -2.60 -0.15
CA GLY A 186 7.01 -2.45 -0.41
C GLY A 186 7.76 -1.68 0.69
N THR A 187 7.45 -1.96 1.96
CA THR A 187 8.05 -1.25 3.09
C THR A 187 9.32 -1.97 3.56
N PRO A 188 10.46 -1.28 3.76
CA PRO A 188 11.71 -1.89 4.20
C PRO A 188 11.68 -2.19 5.70
N HIS A 189 10.95 -3.22 6.12
CA HIS A 189 10.76 -3.58 7.53
C HIS A 189 12.05 -3.93 8.28
N SER A 190 13.08 -4.38 7.54
CA SER A 190 14.43 -4.66 8.08
C SER A 190 15.48 -3.70 7.53
N GLY A 191 15.05 -2.58 6.94
CA GLY A 191 15.91 -1.64 6.23
C GLY A 191 16.26 -2.11 4.82
N THR A 192 16.85 -1.23 4.01
CA THR A 192 17.27 -1.56 2.64
C THR A 192 18.71 -1.12 2.36
N ARG A 193 19.45 -1.92 1.58
CA ARG A 193 20.83 -1.62 1.18
C ARG A 193 20.92 -0.50 0.14
N VAL A 194 19.85 -0.22 -0.59
CA VAL A 194 19.78 0.92 -1.53
C VAL A 194 19.99 2.25 -0.81
N ALA A 195 19.67 2.33 0.46
CA ALA A 195 19.90 3.53 1.28
C ALA A 195 21.39 3.84 1.58
N ARG A 196 22.33 2.94 1.25
CA ARG A 196 23.77 3.11 1.57
C ARG A 196 24.47 4.22 0.81
N PRO A 197 24.29 4.41 -0.52
CA PRO A 197 24.99 5.46 -1.27
C PRO A 197 24.54 6.88 -0.94
N ALA A 198 23.30 7.05 -0.48
CA ALA A 198 22.70 8.36 -0.23
C ALA A 198 22.92 8.83 1.22
N ASP A 199 24.19 8.97 1.65
CA ASP A 199 24.56 9.33 3.02
C ASP A 199 24.11 10.71 3.48
N VAL A 200 23.63 11.53 2.54
CA VAL A 200 23.42 12.96 2.74
C VAL A 200 22.13 13.26 3.50
N HIS A 201 21.12 12.39 3.40
CA HIS A 201 19.80 12.70 3.95
C HIS A 201 19.49 11.94 5.25
N PRO A 202 19.09 12.62 6.35
CA PRO A 202 18.86 11.98 7.66
C PRO A 202 17.86 10.82 7.62
N ILE A 203 16.74 10.95 6.89
CA ILE A 203 15.73 9.92 6.81
C ILE A 203 16.19 8.69 6.01
N VAL A 204 17.07 8.89 5.00
CA VAL A 204 17.65 7.78 4.23
C VAL A 204 18.57 6.94 5.10
N ARG A 205 19.31 7.57 6.02
CA ARG A 205 20.11 6.84 7.01
C ARG A 205 19.25 5.96 7.92
N GLN A 206 18.04 6.40 8.26
CA GLN A 206 17.09 5.63 9.07
C GLN A 206 16.51 4.40 8.32
N LEU A 207 16.55 4.40 6.98
CA LEU A 207 16.13 3.25 6.16
C LEU A 207 17.20 2.15 6.05
N ARG A 208 18.37 2.33 6.62
CA ARG A 208 19.46 1.33 6.57
C ARG A 208 19.19 0.16 7.52
N PRO A 209 19.60 -1.06 7.11
CA PRO A 209 19.66 -2.17 8.06
C PRO A 209 20.50 -1.81 9.28
N GLY A 210 20.00 -2.11 10.48
CA GLY A 210 20.68 -1.81 11.74
C GLY A 210 20.65 -0.32 12.14
N SER A 211 19.85 0.51 11.50
CA SER A 211 19.63 1.88 11.99
C SER A 211 18.86 1.87 13.31
N PRO A 212 19.04 2.89 14.18
CA PRO A 212 18.34 2.96 15.46
C PRO A 212 16.83 2.77 15.36
N VAL A 213 16.19 3.29 14.29
CA VAL A 213 14.75 3.11 14.06
C VAL A 213 14.40 1.66 13.75
N ILE A 214 15.19 0.99 12.92
CA ILE A 214 14.97 -0.44 12.60
C ILE A 214 15.19 -1.31 13.84
N GLU A 215 16.20 -1.01 14.66
CA GLU A 215 16.45 -1.70 15.93
C GLU A 215 15.30 -1.49 16.93
N GLU A 216 14.81 -0.26 17.06
CA GLU A 216 13.65 0.04 17.90
C GLU A 216 12.41 -0.75 17.46
N LEU A 217 12.18 -0.87 16.15
CA LEU A 217 11.08 -1.65 15.58
C LEU A 217 11.26 -3.16 15.79
N GLY A 218 12.46 -3.64 16.05
CA GLY A 218 12.76 -5.02 16.43
C GLY A 218 12.52 -5.33 17.92
N ARG A 219 12.37 -4.31 18.77
CA ARG A 219 12.15 -4.51 20.22
C ARG A 219 10.78 -5.12 20.50
N PRO A 220 10.58 -5.82 21.64
CA PRO A 220 9.28 -6.38 22.02
C PRO A 220 8.14 -5.38 21.94
N ALA A 221 6.98 -5.85 21.47
CA ALA A 221 5.73 -5.09 21.39
C ALA A 221 4.55 -5.95 21.91
N PRO A 222 4.62 -6.42 23.18
CA PRO A 222 3.64 -7.34 23.72
C PRO A 222 2.25 -6.72 23.73
N GLY A 223 1.25 -7.53 23.38
CA GLY A 223 -0.16 -7.10 23.41
C GLY A 223 -0.57 -6.22 22.22
N CYS A 224 0.27 -6.01 21.22
CA CYS A 224 -0.10 -5.27 20.02
C CYS A 224 -1.31 -5.93 19.32
N ARG A 225 -2.41 -5.18 19.19
CA ARG A 225 -3.69 -5.67 18.65
C ARG A 225 -3.91 -5.36 17.19
N THR A 226 -3.10 -4.50 16.59
CA THR A 226 -3.17 -4.16 15.18
C THR A 226 -2.86 -5.39 14.33
N ARG A 227 -3.68 -5.62 13.28
CA ARG A 227 -3.37 -6.59 12.23
C ARG A 227 -2.46 -5.96 11.20
N PHE A 228 -1.35 -6.62 10.88
CA PHE A 228 -0.42 -6.20 9.85
C PHE A 228 -0.58 -7.06 8.60
N VAL A 229 -0.66 -6.42 7.43
CA VAL A 229 -0.61 -7.09 6.12
C VAL A 229 0.55 -6.48 5.34
N ALA A 230 1.63 -7.23 5.19
CA ALA A 230 2.85 -6.76 4.53
C ALA A 230 2.89 -7.29 3.09
N VAL A 231 2.57 -6.42 2.13
CA VAL A 231 2.64 -6.73 0.69
C VAL A 231 4.04 -6.41 0.19
N ARG A 232 4.70 -7.42 -0.35
CA ARG A 232 6.05 -7.32 -0.94
C ARG A 232 6.06 -7.86 -2.36
N SER A 233 7.00 -7.40 -3.17
CA SER A 233 7.18 -7.90 -4.54
C SER A 233 8.53 -8.59 -4.71
N ASP A 234 8.58 -9.56 -5.60
CA ASP A 234 9.80 -10.23 -6.04
C ASP A 234 10.63 -9.37 -7.02
N LEU A 235 10.01 -8.37 -7.66
CA LEU A 235 10.68 -7.42 -8.56
C LEU A 235 10.88 -6.02 -7.96
N ASP A 236 10.77 -5.89 -6.65
CA ASP A 236 11.03 -4.62 -5.97
C ASP A 236 12.53 -4.32 -5.93
N GLN A 237 12.96 -3.38 -6.77
CA GLN A 237 14.37 -3.00 -6.91
C GLN A 237 14.86 -2.05 -5.78
N ILE A 238 13.95 -1.48 -5.02
CA ILE A 238 14.26 -0.59 -3.88
C ILE A 238 14.46 -1.42 -2.61
N MET A 239 13.77 -2.53 -2.50
CA MET A 239 13.92 -3.47 -1.38
C MET A 239 15.08 -4.44 -1.66
N VAL A 240 16.28 -4.12 -1.18
CA VAL A 240 17.48 -4.93 -1.42
C VAL A 240 18.05 -5.46 -0.11
N PRO A 241 18.01 -6.79 0.09
CA PRO A 241 17.28 -7.80 -0.70
C PRO A 241 15.76 -7.64 -0.60
N THR A 242 14.99 -8.19 -1.54
CA THR A 242 13.51 -8.10 -1.55
C THR A 242 12.85 -8.66 -0.29
N SER A 243 13.54 -9.56 0.41
CA SER A 243 13.11 -10.10 1.70
C SER A 243 13.01 -9.06 2.81
N THR A 244 13.65 -7.89 2.67
CA THR A 244 13.58 -6.80 3.68
C THR A 244 12.19 -6.20 3.81
N ALA A 245 11.33 -6.37 2.81
CA ALA A 245 9.93 -5.98 2.87
C ALA A 245 9.04 -7.01 3.56
N ARG A 246 9.56 -8.18 3.94
CA ARG A 246 8.88 -9.12 4.83
C ARG A 246 8.86 -8.54 6.24
N LEU A 247 7.71 -8.57 6.88
CA LEU A 247 7.58 -8.24 8.29
C LEU A 247 7.63 -9.52 9.12
N ASP A 248 8.68 -9.65 9.93
CA ASP A 248 8.88 -10.77 10.84
C ASP A 248 9.10 -10.21 12.25
N HIS A 249 8.15 -10.48 13.15
CA HIS A 249 8.20 -9.99 14.53
C HIS A 249 7.31 -10.88 15.42
N PRO A 250 7.84 -11.42 16.53
CA PRO A 250 7.14 -12.43 17.34
C PRO A 250 5.83 -11.92 17.98
N ASP A 251 5.76 -10.65 18.33
CA ASP A 251 4.63 -10.08 19.04
C ASP A 251 3.55 -9.48 18.12
N LEU A 252 3.75 -9.49 16.81
CA LEU A 252 2.81 -8.87 15.87
C LEU A 252 1.97 -9.92 15.14
N ARG A 253 0.70 -9.59 14.88
CA ARG A 253 -0.19 -10.37 14.03
C ARG A 253 0.06 -10.02 12.57
N VAL A 254 0.93 -10.78 11.91
CA VAL A 254 1.41 -10.47 10.56
C VAL A 254 0.94 -11.48 9.54
N GLU A 255 0.39 -10.97 8.44
CA GLU A 255 0.21 -11.69 7.18
C GLU A 255 1.18 -11.10 6.15
N ASN A 256 2.09 -11.93 5.61
CA ASN A 256 2.99 -11.54 4.54
C ASN A 256 2.41 -11.98 3.19
N VAL A 257 2.27 -11.06 2.26
CA VAL A 257 1.73 -11.30 0.91
C VAL A 257 2.83 -11.04 -0.11
N LEU A 258 3.13 -12.03 -0.94
CA LEU A 258 4.04 -11.89 -2.06
C LEU A 258 3.25 -11.67 -3.34
N VAL A 259 3.51 -10.58 -4.04
CA VAL A 259 3.05 -10.36 -5.42
C VAL A 259 4.23 -10.51 -6.37
N THR A 260 3.98 -11.01 -7.58
CA THR A 260 5.03 -11.29 -8.56
C THR A 260 4.92 -10.36 -9.76
N GLY A 261 6.06 -9.99 -10.33
CA GLY A 261 6.11 -9.23 -11.58
C GLY A 261 5.77 -7.73 -11.46
N ILE A 262 5.66 -7.19 -10.25
CA ILE A 262 5.28 -5.79 -9.98
C ILE A 262 6.48 -5.06 -9.36
N GLY A 263 6.90 -3.93 -9.92
CA GLY A 263 7.97 -3.12 -9.36
C GLY A 263 7.51 -2.26 -8.17
N HIS A 264 8.46 -1.55 -7.57
CA HIS A 264 8.22 -0.77 -6.34
C HIS A 264 7.19 0.34 -6.50
N LEU A 265 7.35 1.17 -7.54
CA LEU A 265 6.48 2.33 -7.79
C LEU A 265 5.08 1.91 -8.24
N ALA A 266 4.96 0.72 -8.84
CA ALA A 266 3.67 0.21 -9.30
C ALA A 266 2.81 -0.37 -8.17
N LEU A 267 3.37 -0.70 -7.00
CA LEU A 267 2.61 -1.30 -5.89
C LEU A 267 1.34 -0.51 -5.51
N PRO A 268 1.38 0.82 -5.30
CA PRO A 268 0.18 1.55 -4.89
C PRO A 268 -0.87 1.75 -5.98
N VAL A 269 -0.53 1.49 -7.26
CA VAL A 269 -1.42 1.72 -8.40
C VAL A 269 -1.86 0.44 -9.11
N HIS A 270 -1.23 -0.71 -8.81
CA HIS A 270 -1.50 -1.97 -9.50
C HIS A 270 -2.87 -2.55 -9.08
N PRO A 271 -3.72 -3.01 -10.03
CA PRO A 271 -5.05 -3.54 -9.72
C PRO A 271 -5.05 -4.72 -8.74
N THR A 272 -4.10 -5.66 -8.89
CA THR A 272 -3.95 -6.80 -7.98
C THR A 272 -3.67 -6.33 -6.56
N VAL A 273 -2.75 -5.38 -6.37
CA VAL A 273 -2.43 -4.81 -5.04
C VAL A 273 -3.62 -4.05 -4.47
N THR A 274 -4.32 -3.28 -5.31
CA THR A 274 -5.56 -2.60 -4.91
C THR A 274 -6.61 -3.59 -4.40
N SER A 275 -6.80 -4.73 -5.07
CA SER A 275 -7.72 -5.78 -4.63
C SER A 275 -7.30 -6.40 -3.31
N LEU A 276 -6.00 -6.69 -3.12
CA LEU A 276 -5.44 -7.17 -1.86
C LEU A 276 -5.64 -6.18 -0.71
N VAL A 277 -5.42 -4.89 -0.95
CA VAL A 277 -5.69 -3.85 0.06
C VAL A 277 -7.17 -3.84 0.44
N ARG A 278 -8.07 -3.90 -0.53
CA ARG A 278 -9.52 -3.97 -0.26
C ARG A 278 -9.91 -5.20 0.56
N GLU A 279 -9.38 -6.37 0.22
CA GLU A 279 -9.57 -7.62 0.96
C GLU A 279 -9.07 -7.49 2.41
N ALA A 280 -7.83 -7.00 2.59
CA ALA A 280 -7.23 -6.79 3.89
C ALA A 280 -8.06 -5.86 4.79
N LEU A 281 -8.63 -4.80 4.21
CA LEU A 281 -9.43 -3.81 4.93
C LEU A 281 -10.91 -4.22 5.11
N SER A 282 -11.38 -5.28 4.44
CA SER A 282 -12.76 -5.80 4.57
C SER A 282 -12.86 -6.98 5.54
N GLY A 283 -11.74 -7.63 5.83
CA GLY A 283 -11.70 -8.80 6.70
C GLY A 283 -11.96 -8.48 8.17
N PRO A 284 -12.45 -9.45 8.96
CA PRO A 284 -12.59 -9.29 10.39
C PRO A 284 -11.22 -9.07 11.04
N ALA A 285 -11.18 -8.30 12.14
CA ALA A 285 -9.97 -7.99 12.91
C ALA A 285 -9.29 -9.22 13.56
N ALA A 286 -9.84 -10.42 13.40
CA ALA A 286 -9.36 -11.65 14.03
C ALA A 286 -9.46 -12.83 13.06
N GLY A 287 -8.33 -13.21 12.48
CA GLY A 287 -8.06 -14.51 11.92
C GLY A 287 -6.66 -14.90 12.37
N GLN A 288 -6.53 -15.90 13.22
CA GLN A 288 -5.26 -16.49 13.63
C GLN A 288 -4.62 -17.11 12.38
N GLY A 289 -3.43 -16.62 12.02
CA GLY A 289 -2.63 -17.23 10.98
C GLY A 289 -1.46 -16.32 10.61
N SER A 290 -0.32 -16.50 11.28
CA SER A 290 0.96 -16.06 10.73
C SER A 290 1.27 -16.96 9.52
N GLY A 291 0.97 -16.46 8.31
CA GLY A 291 1.15 -17.20 7.07
C GLY A 291 1.72 -16.31 5.95
N THR A 292 2.40 -16.92 4.98
CA THR A 292 2.79 -16.24 3.73
C THR A 292 1.82 -16.66 2.63
N ARG A 293 1.11 -15.71 2.03
CA ARG A 293 0.30 -15.90 0.82
C ARG A 293 1.06 -15.42 -0.41
N ALA A 294 1.02 -16.17 -1.49
CA ALA A 294 1.56 -15.77 -2.79
C ALA A 294 0.41 -15.48 -3.76
N TYR A 295 0.50 -14.36 -4.47
CA TYR A 295 -0.41 -13.98 -5.54
C TYR A 295 0.38 -13.76 -6.82
N GLU A 296 -0.02 -14.46 -7.88
CA GLU A 296 0.50 -14.22 -9.22
C GLU A 296 -0.34 -13.13 -9.91
N ALA A 297 0.33 -12.18 -10.57
CA ALA A 297 -0.35 -11.21 -11.39
C ALA A 297 -1.05 -11.93 -12.56
N PRO A 298 -2.28 -11.55 -12.95
CA PRO A 298 -2.96 -12.14 -14.10
C PRO A 298 -2.11 -12.06 -15.36
N GLY A 299 -1.75 -13.21 -15.95
CA GLY A 299 -0.89 -13.31 -17.13
C GLY A 299 0.46 -14.01 -16.90
N ALA A 300 0.76 -14.46 -15.69
CA ALA A 300 1.85 -15.41 -15.47
C ALA A 300 1.39 -16.81 -15.92
N PRO A 301 2.23 -17.59 -16.63
CA PRO A 301 1.87 -18.95 -17.02
C PRO A 301 1.74 -19.83 -15.78
N GLU A 302 0.65 -20.59 -15.71
CA GLU A 302 0.38 -21.56 -14.64
C GLU A 302 1.56 -22.49 -14.41
N THR A 303 2.05 -22.54 -13.20
CA THR A 303 3.01 -23.56 -12.76
C THR A 303 2.20 -24.75 -12.28
N THR A 304 1.94 -25.70 -13.18
CA THR A 304 1.40 -27.01 -12.79
C THR A 304 2.40 -27.70 -11.86
N ALA A 305 2.06 -27.78 -10.60
CA ALA A 305 2.74 -28.65 -9.65
C ALA A 305 2.45 -30.10 -10.07
N GLY A 306 3.43 -30.74 -10.71
CA GLY A 306 3.40 -32.17 -11.00
C GLY A 306 3.47 -32.92 -9.69
N THR A 307 2.39 -33.61 -9.32
CA THR A 307 2.39 -34.65 -8.30
C THR A 307 3.26 -35.79 -8.81
N VAL A 308 4.38 -36.02 -8.19
CA VAL A 308 5.16 -37.26 -8.39
C VAL A 308 4.63 -38.29 -7.39
N ALA A 309 4.09 -39.37 -7.98
CA ALA A 309 3.69 -40.56 -7.26
C ALA A 309 4.92 -41.37 -6.81
#